data_452096bd294243ca0e677a9577f242eb
#
_entry.id   452096bd294243ca0e677a9577f242eb
#
_cell.length_a   1.000
_cell.length_b   1.000
_cell.length_c   1.000
_cell.angle_alpha   90.00
_cell.angle_beta   90.00
_cell.angle_gamma   90.00
#
_symmetry.space_group_name_H-M   'P 1'
#
loop_
_entity.id
_entity.type
_entity.pdbx_description
1 polymer ?
#
loop_
_entity_poly.entity_id
_entity_poly.type
_entity_poly.pdbx_seq_one_letter_code
_entity_poly.pdbx_strand_id
1 'polypeptide(L)'
;MDSSSREKLIRSTQVAMLARGYSATGVDEICRDAGVSKGSFYHQFPSKEELAIAALGDFYETGLKRLLAVDLSGVPPERQLLVFLDAVAKHGHDFWKNGCLIGSLATEMALTSPALQTEVSRLFSQTVRTLEPLVEPFVASLRGKSPSAAALAEHFLVVVEGAIVMSRAYNDPTKINQAVARFAEQLRWLSLRKPGDIKKSKPRREK
;
A
#
# COMPACT_ATOMS: atom_id res chain seq x y z
N MET A 1 -27.21 -10.83 -3.39
CA MET A 1 -27.23 -10.05 -4.65
C MET A 1 -26.27 -10.69 -5.61
N ASP A 2 -26.77 -11.06 -6.79
CA ASP A 2 -25.90 -11.64 -7.83
C ASP A 2 -24.98 -10.53 -8.36
N SER A 3 -23.65 -10.72 -8.29
CA SER A 3 -22.71 -9.69 -8.72
C SER A 3 -22.74 -9.53 -10.23
N SER A 4 -22.64 -8.28 -10.72
CA SER A 4 -22.64 -7.99 -12.15
C SER A 4 -21.47 -8.66 -12.88
N SER A 5 -21.61 -8.89 -14.20
CA SER A 5 -20.50 -9.44 -15.00
C SER A 5 -19.22 -8.59 -14.88
N ARG A 6 -19.37 -7.28 -14.74
CA ARG A 6 -18.27 -6.35 -14.55
C ARG A 6 -17.53 -6.61 -13.24
N GLU A 7 -18.25 -6.78 -12.12
CA GLU A 7 -17.66 -7.08 -10.82
C GLU A 7 -16.98 -8.45 -10.79
N LYS A 8 -17.58 -9.46 -11.43
CA LYS A 8 -16.98 -10.80 -11.55
C LYS A 8 -15.65 -10.74 -12.31
N LEU A 9 -15.59 -10.01 -13.43
CA LEU A 9 -14.36 -9.80 -14.19
C LEU A 9 -13.29 -9.08 -13.37
N ILE A 10 -13.62 -8.01 -12.66
CA ILE A 10 -12.70 -7.27 -11.81
C ILE A 10 -12.10 -8.18 -10.74
N ARG A 11 -12.92 -8.92 -9.99
CA ARG A 11 -12.44 -9.83 -8.93
C ARG A 11 -11.57 -10.95 -9.47
N SER A 12 -12.00 -11.60 -10.56
CA SER A 12 -11.22 -12.67 -11.20
C SER A 12 -9.85 -12.14 -11.66
N THR A 13 -9.81 -10.92 -12.21
CA THR A 13 -8.58 -10.25 -12.62
C THR A 13 -7.65 -9.98 -11.43
N GLN A 14 -8.17 -9.44 -10.33
CA GLN A 14 -7.37 -9.20 -9.12
C GLN A 14 -6.72 -10.49 -8.61
N VAL A 15 -7.49 -11.58 -8.51
CA VAL A 15 -6.98 -12.89 -8.07
C VAL A 15 -5.91 -13.42 -9.03
N ALA A 16 -6.17 -13.38 -10.33
CA ALA A 16 -5.25 -13.89 -11.33
C ALA A 16 -3.93 -13.10 -11.35
N MET A 17 -4.02 -11.76 -11.32
CA MET A 17 -2.84 -10.89 -11.35
C MET A 17 -2.01 -10.97 -10.07
N LEU A 18 -2.64 -11.11 -8.89
CA LEU A 18 -1.91 -11.33 -7.64
C LEU A 18 -1.19 -12.68 -7.60
N ALA A 19 -1.75 -13.69 -8.25
CA ALA A 19 -1.19 -15.04 -8.28
C ALA A 19 -0.06 -15.19 -9.32
N ARG A 20 -0.19 -14.61 -10.51
CA ARG A 20 0.66 -14.89 -11.67
C ARG A 20 1.23 -13.66 -12.37
N GLY A 21 0.81 -12.46 -11.98
CA GLY A 21 1.15 -11.21 -12.66
C GLY A 21 0.21 -10.89 -13.83
N TYR A 22 0.35 -9.68 -14.34
CA TYR A 22 -0.47 -9.16 -15.45
C TYR A 22 -0.16 -9.86 -16.76
N SER A 23 1.12 -10.00 -17.11
CA SER A 23 1.55 -10.53 -18.40
C SER A 23 1.11 -11.98 -18.61
N ALA A 24 1.18 -12.79 -17.55
CA ALA A 24 0.80 -14.20 -17.57
C ALA A 24 -0.73 -14.42 -17.48
N THR A 25 -1.51 -13.37 -17.28
CA THR A 25 -2.98 -13.48 -17.14
C THR A 25 -3.64 -13.18 -18.48
N GLY A 26 -4.31 -14.18 -19.08
CA GLY A 26 -5.01 -14.07 -20.36
C GLY A 26 -6.51 -13.70 -20.21
N VAL A 27 -7.09 -13.01 -21.22
CA VAL A 27 -8.52 -12.65 -21.21
C VAL A 27 -9.40 -13.92 -21.16
N ASP A 28 -9.03 -14.98 -21.88
CA ASP A 28 -9.81 -16.22 -21.92
C ASP A 28 -9.87 -16.91 -20.54
N GLU A 29 -8.78 -16.85 -19.81
CA GLU A 29 -8.70 -17.36 -18.46
C GLU A 29 -9.53 -16.53 -17.48
N ILE A 30 -9.41 -15.19 -17.55
CA ILE A 30 -10.23 -14.28 -16.73
C ILE A 30 -11.72 -14.56 -16.97
N CYS A 31 -12.14 -14.67 -18.25
CA CYS A 31 -13.53 -14.94 -18.60
C CYS A 31 -14.03 -16.28 -18.06
N ARG A 32 -13.22 -17.34 -18.19
CA ARG A 32 -13.52 -18.67 -17.66
C ARG A 32 -13.68 -18.64 -16.13
N ASP A 33 -12.73 -18.03 -15.42
CA ASP A 33 -12.70 -17.98 -13.96
C ASP A 33 -13.82 -17.08 -13.40
N ALA A 34 -14.21 -16.05 -14.16
CA ALA A 34 -15.35 -15.18 -13.83
C ALA A 34 -16.72 -15.79 -14.17
N GLY A 35 -16.76 -16.86 -14.96
CA GLY A 35 -18.02 -17.39 -15.53
C GLY A 35 -18.71 -16.41 -16.47
N VAL A 36 -17.94 -15.64 -17.25
CA VAL A 36 -18.42 -14.59 -18.17
C VAL A 36 -17.96 -14.91 -19.59
N SER A 37 -18.85 -14.72 -20.57
CA SER A 37 -18.47 -14.93 -21.96
C SER A 37 -17.50 -13.86 -22.49
N LYS A 38 -16.70 -14.21 -23.50
CA LYS A 38 -15.79 -13.26 -24.18
C LYS A 38 -16.53 -12.06 -24.80
N GLY A 39 -17.73 -12.30 -25.32
CA GLY A 39 -18.59 -11.21 -25.84
C GLY A 39 -19.01 -10.25 -24.73
N SER A 40 -19.39 -10.77 -23.56
CA SER A 40 -19.73 -9.95 -22.39
C SER A 40 -18.51 -9.20 -21.83
N PHE A 41 -17.32 -9.80 -21.90
CA PHE A 41 -16.07 -9.12 -21.54
C PHE A 41 -15.88 -7.87 -22.41
N TYR A 42 -15.85 -8.01 -23.73
CA TYR A 42 -15.61 -6.87 -24.66
C TYR A 42 -16.73 -5.82 -24.65
N HIS A 43 -17.92 -6.20 -24.18
CA HIS A 43 -18.99 -5.25 -23.92
C HIS A 43 -18.70 -4.38 -22.69
N GLN A 44 -18.01 -4.91 -21.67
CA GLN A 44 -17.69 -4.21 -20.42
C GLN A 44 -16.33 -3.49 -20.46
N PHE A 45 -15.35 -4.07 -21.14
CA PHE A 45 -13.98 -3.57 -21.19
C PHE A 45 -13.40 -3.69 -22.59
N PRO A 46 -12.96 -2.56 -23.20
CA PRO A 46 -12.38 -2.57 -24.55
C PRO A 46 -11.10 -3.42 -24.65
N SER A 47 -10.34 -3.54 -23.53
CA SER A 47 -9.07 -4.25 -23.50
C SER A 47 -8.79 -4.88 -22.12
N LYS A 48 -7.79 -5.77 -22.08
CA LYS A 48 -7.25 -6.29 -20.81
C LYS A 48 -6.64 -5.17 -19.96
N GLU A 49 -6.05 -4.17 -20.57
CA GLU A 49 -5.45 -3.02 -19.88
C GLU A 49 -6.52 -2.19 -19.17
N GLU A 50 -7.64 -1.88 -19.81
CA GLU A 50 -8.76 -1.18 -19.20
C GLU A 50 -9.38 -1.97 -18.03
N LEU A 51 -9.50 -3.30 -18.18
CA LEU A 51 -9.93 -4.15 -17.06
C LEU A 51 -8.90 -4.12 -15.92
N ALA A 52 -7.61 -4.14 -16.20
CA ALA A 52 -6.57 -4.07 -15.19
C ALA A 52 -6.59 -2.74 -14.43
N ILE A 53 -6.78 -1.60 -15.12
CA ILE A 53 -6.95 -0.28 -14.51
C ILE A 53 -8.19 -0.28 -13.59
N ALA A 54 -9.32 -0.82 -14.04
CA ALA A 54 -10.52 -0.93 -13.21
C ALA A 54 -10.30 -1.84 -11.99
N ALA A 55 -9.57 -2.94 -12.16
CA ALA A 55 -9.22 -3.86 -11.08
C ALA A 55 -8.29 -3.22 -10.04
N LEU A 56 -7.33 -2.39 -10.48
CA LEU A 56 -6.48 -1.59 -9.60
C LEU A 56 -7.30 -0.59 -8.77
N GLY A 57 -8.22 0.13 -9.42
CA GLY A 57 -9.07 1.11 -8.73
C GLY A 57 -9.93 0.46 -7.65
N ASP A 58 -10.60 -0.65 -7.96
CA ASP A 58 -11.41 -1.40 -6.99
C ASP A 58 -10.58 -1.99 -5.85
N PHE A 59 -9.40 -2.52 -6.16
CA PHE A 59 -8.45 -3.01 -5.16
C PHE A 59 -8.00 -1.90 -4.20
N TYR A 60 -7.67 -0.73 -4.75
CA TYR A 60 -7.29 0.46 -3.99
C TYR A 60 -8.41 0.90 -3.04
N GLU A 61 -9.62 1.11 -3.56
CA GLU A 61 -10.75 1.60 -2.77
C GLU A 61 -11.10 0.63 -1.63
N THR A 62 -11.15 -0.67 -1.93
CA THR A 62 -11.46 -1.71 -0.94
C THR A 62 -10.35 -1.82 0.10
N GLY A 63 -9.08 -1.81 -0.35
CA GLY A 63 -7.91 -1.86 0.54
C GLY A 63 -7.83 -0.65 1.45
N LEU A 64 -8.03 0.56 0.90
CA LEU A 64 -7.99 1.80 1.66
C LEU A 64 -9.10 1.88 2.73
N LYS A 65 -10.34 1.51 2.37
CA LYS A 65 -11.45 1.43 3.33
C LYS A 65 -11.11 0.53 4.51
N ARG A 66 -10.51 -0.64 4.25
CA ARG A 66 -10.09 -1.56 5.31
C ARG A 66 -8.96 -1.00 6.15
N LEU A 67 -7.96 -0.37 5.51
CA LEU A 67 -6.82 0.22 6.21
C LEU A 67 -7.24 1.36 7.13
N LEU A 68 -8.18 2.20 6.69
CA LEU A 68 -8.68 3.34 7.46
C LEU A 68 -9.81 2.98 8.46
N ALA A 69 -10.23 1.72 8.54
CA ALA A 69 -11.27 1.28 9.48
C ALA A 69 -10.78 1.17 10.93
N VAL A 70 -9.58 1.64 11.23
CA VAL A 70 -9.06 1.71 12.60
C VAL A 70 -9.85 2.75 13.39
N ASP A 71 -10.43 2.34 14.51
CA ASP A 71 -11.13 3.27 15.42
C ASP A 71 -10.10 4.15 16.14
N LEU A 72 -10.15 5.45 15.86
CA LEU A 72 -9.33 6.49 16.46
C LEU A 72 -10.13 7.43 17.37
N SER A 73 -11.37 7.07 17.70
CA SER A 73 -12.26 7.87 18.55
C SER A 73 -11.62 8.10 19.92
N GLY A 74 -11.64 9.34 20.38
CA GLY A 74 -11.07 9.72 21.68
C GLY A 74 -9.53 9.68 21.76
N VAL A 75 -8.84 9.34 20.66
CA VAL A 75 -7.37 9.39 20.62
C VAL A 75 -6.92 10.81 20.28
N PRO A 76 -6.04 11.44 21.08
CA PRO A 76 -5.47 12.75 20.75
C PRO A 76 -4.82 12.75 19.35
N PRO A 77 -5.03 13.81 18.54
CA PRO A 77 -4.57 13.85 17.14
C PRO A 77 -3.09 13.48 16.96
N GLU A 78 -2.21 13.96 17.82
CA GLU A 78 -0.76 13.69 17.78
C GLU A 78 -0.39 12.23 18.10
N ARG A 79 -1.33 11.43 18.63
CA ARG A 79 -1.16 10.01 18.93
C ARG A 79 -1.84 9.08 17.94
N GLN A 80 -2.74 9.60 17.12
CA GLN A 80 -3.54 8.79 16.19
C GLN A 80 -2.67 7.97 15.22
N LEU A 81 -1.60 8.56 14.71
CA LEU A 81 -0.65 7.83 13.83
C LEU A 81 -0.08 6.59 14.52
N LEU A 82 0.35 6.69 15.77
CA LEU A 82 0.94 5.57 16.50
C LEU A 82 -0.09 4.48 16.79
N VAL A 83 -1.31 4.84 17.15
CA VAL A 83 -2.42 3.88 17.36
C VAL A 83 -2.79 3.19 16.04
N PHE A 84 -2.84 3.93 14.95
CA PHE A 84 -3.06 3.40 13.61
C PHE A 84 -1.96 2.39 13.24
N LEU A 85 -0.69 2.74 13.41
CA LEU A 85 0.43 1.85 13.11
C LEU A 85 0.43 0.58 13.98
N ASP A 86 0.03 0.66 15.24
CA ASP A 86 -0.12 -0.52 16.11
C ASP A 86 -1.22 -1.46 15.62
N ALA A 87 -2.36 -0.90 15.20
CA ALA A 87 -3.44 -1.68 14.61
C ALA A 87 -3.01 -2.35 13.30
N VAL A 88 -2.30 -1.61 12.43
CA VAL A 88 -1.73 -2.15 11.19
C VAL A 88 -0.66 -3.21 11.47
N ALA A 89 0.23 -2.98 12.44
CA ALA A 89 1.22 -3.97 12.86
C ALA A 89 0.59 -5.26 13.36
N LYS A 90 -0.55 -5.18 14.04
CA LYS A 90 -1.29 -6.34 14.55
C LYS A 90 -1.97 -7.13 13.43
N HIS A 91 -2.53 -6.46 12.43
CA HIS A 91 -3.39 -7.05 11.39
C HIS A 91 -2.78 -7.00 9.98
N GLY A 92 -1.54 -6.52 9.81
CA GLY A 92 -0.91 -6.31 8.50
C GLY A 92 -0.85 -7.59 7.65
N HIS A 93 -0.60 -8.73 8.26
CA HIS A 93 -0.66 -10.02 7.58
C HIS A 93 -2.03 -10.26 6.91
N ASP A 94 -3.13 -9.96 7.60
CA ASP A 94 -4.48 -10.16 7.06
C ASP A 94 -4.81 -9.19 5.91
N PHE A 95 -4.23 -7.97 5.95
CA PHE A 95 -4.40 -6.98 4.89
C PHE A 95 -3.68 -7.39 3.60
N TRP A 96 -2.44 -7.88 3.71
CA TRP A 96 -1.55 -8.11 2.57
C TRP A 96 -1.11 -9.55 2.38
N LYS A 97 -1.84 -10.53 2.94
CA LYS A 97 -1.51 -11.97 2.79
C LYS A 97 -1.36 -12.42 1.34
N ASN A 98 -2.11 -11.80 0.43
CA ASN A 98 -2.04 -12.06 -1.00
C ASN A 98 -1.10 -11.08 -1.75
N GLY A 99 -0.44 -10.16 -1.04
CA GLY A 99 0.40 -9.11 -1.61
C GLY A 99 -0.33 -7.81 -1.90
N CYS A 100 0.37 -6.87 -2.53
CA CYS A 100 -0.19 -5.62 -3.04
C CYS A 100 -0.27 -5.66 -4.56
N LEU A 101 -1.47 -5.53 -5.13
CA LEU A 101 -1.64 -5.53 -6.58
C LEU A 101 -0.97 -4.33 -7.23
N ILE A 102 -1.04 -3.15 -6.57
CA ILE A 102 -0.44 -1.91 -7.06
C ILE A 102 1.09 -2.07 -7.11
N GLY A 103 1.72 -2.55 -6.02
CA GLY A 103 3.15 -2.79 -5.96
C GLY A 103 3.62 -3.89 -6.93
N SER A 104 2.82 -4.93 -7.14
CA SER A 104 3.13 -5.98 -8.11
C SER A 104 3.15 -5.42 -9.53
N LEU A 105 2.16 -4.61 -9.92
CA LEU A 105 2.14 -3.99 -11.23
C LEU A 105 3.22 -2.91 -11.38
N ALA A 106 3.56 -2.18 -10.33
CA ALA A 106 4.66 -1.21 -10.36
C ALA A 106 5.97 -1.85 -10.82
N THR A 107 6.26 -3.07 -10.36
CA THR A 107 7.50 -3.78 -10.72
C THR A 107 7.42 -4.47 -12.08
N GLU A 108 6.24 -4.96 -12.47
CA GLU A 108 6.07 -5.72 -13.72
C GLU A 108 5.91 -4.80 -14.94
N MET A 109 5.15 -3.72 -14.82
CA MET A 109 4.66 -2.92 -15.95
C MET A 109 5.32 -1.55 -16.13
N ALA A 110 6.25 -1.17 -15.26
CA ALA A 110 6.87 0.16 -15.26
C ALA A 110 7.49 0.57 -16.61
N LEU A 111 7.93 -0.41 -17.41
CA LEU A 111 8.62 -0.16 -18.70
C LEU A 111 7.80 -0.58 -19.92
N THR A 112 6.62 -1.20 -19.75
CA THR A 112 5.89 -1.86 -20.84
C THR A 112 4.48 -1.32 -21.08
N SER A 113 3.86 -0.65 -20.10
CA SER A 113 2.55 -0.04 -20.22
C SER A 113 2.51 1.34 -19.55
N PRO A 114 2.60 2.45 -20.33
CA PRO A 114 2.51 3.80 -19.80
C PRO A 114 1.17 4.08 -19.09
N ALA A 115 0.08 3.48 -19.54
CA ALA A 115 -1.24 3.67 -18.93
C ALA A 115 -1.29 3.05 -17.52
N LEU A 116 -0.83 1.80 -17.36
CA LEU A 116 -0.75 1.15 -16.05
C LEU A 116 0.25 1.83 -15.12
N GLN A 117 1.41 2.28 -15.65
CA GLN A 117 2.37 3.06 -14.87
C GLN A 117 1.76 4.35 -14.32
N THR A 118 1.02 5.09 -15.17
CA THR A 118 0.34 6.33 -14.77
C THR A 118 -0.69 6.05 -13.66
N GLU A 119 -1.49 5.00 -13.81
CA GLU A 119 -2.49 4.64 -12.82
C GLU A 119 -1.85 4.20 -11.48
N VAL A 120 -0.83 3.37 -11.51
CA VAL A 120 -0.07 2.94 -10.32
C VAL A 120 0.51 4.14 -9.58
N SER A 121 1.17 5.05 -10.31
CA SER A 121 1.74 6.29 -9.76
C SER A 121 0.66 7.18 -9.12
N ARG A 122 -0.49 7.30 -9.79
CA ARG A 122 -1.65 8.04 -9.29
C ARG A 122 -2.17 7.45 -7.98
N LEU A 123 -2.30 6.12 -7.89
CA LEU A 123 -2.83 5.43 -6.70
C LEU A 123 -1.87 5.53 -5.51
N PHE A 124 -0.55 5.36 -5.70
CA PHE A 124 0.43 5.59 -4.64
C PHE A 124 0.41 7.04 -4.14
N SER A 125 0.40 8.00 -5.08
CA SER A 125 0.32 9.42 -4.71
C SER A 125 -0.98 9.76 -3.96
N GLN A 126 -2.08 9.12 -4.34
CA GLN A 126 -3.37 9.30 -3.66
C GLN A 126 -3.35 8.67 -2.26
N THR A 127 -2.68 7.52 -2.08
CA THR A 127 -2.50 6.90 -0.76
C THR A 127 -1.74 7.84 0.18
N VAL A 128 -0.62 8.44 -0.30
CA VAL A 128 0.14 9.42 0.48
C VAL A 128 -0.76 10.57 0.92
N ARG A 129 -1.47 11.22 -0.02
CA ARG A 129 -2.39 12.33 0.29
C ARG A 129 -3.49 11.95 1.26
N THR A 130 -3.99 10.73 1.20
CA THR A 130 -5.04 10.25 2.10
C THR A 130 -4.52 10.00 3.52
N LEU A 131 -3.25 9.63 3.67
CA LEU A 131 -2.61 9.41 4.97
C LEU A 131 -2.07 10.71 5.59
N GLU A 132 -1.80 11.76 4.81
CA GLU A 132 -1.24 13.03 5.31
C GLU A 132 -2.01 13.62 6.50
N PRO A 133 -3.36 13.71 6.49
CA PRO A 133 -4.12 14.26 7.63
C PRO A 133 -3.94 13.46 8.94
N LEU A 134 -3.66 12.16 8.84
CA LEU A 134 -3.36 11.31 9.99
C LEU A 134 -1.92 11.54 10.49
N VAL A 135 -0.99 11.85 9.60
CA VAL A 135 0.44 12.01 9.88
C VAL A 135 0.76 13.41 10.40
N GLU A 136 0.08 14.44 9.88
CA GLU A 136 0.38 15.86 10.15
C GLU A 136 0.40 16.21 11.65
N PRO A 137 -0.58 15.83 12.49
CA PRO A 137 -0.57 16.17 13.92
C PRO A 137 0.62 15.52 14.66
N PHE A 138 1.02 14.32 14.27
CA PHE A 138 2.20 13.67 14.82
C PHE A 138 3.48 14.45 14.48
N VAL A 139 3.66 14.80 13.20
CA VAL A 139 4.84 15.57 12.74
C VAL A 139 4.90 16.93 13.43
N ALA A 140 3.74 17.62 13.55
CA ALA A 140 3.65 18.90 14.23
C ALA A 140 4.02 18.83 15.73
N SER A 141 3.83 17.67 16.36
CA SER A 141 4.21 17.42 17.76
C SER A 141 5.70 17.19 17.96
N LEU A 142 6.45 16.87 16.90
CA LEU A 142 7.89 16.58 16.99
C LEU A 142 8.68 17.86 17.25
N ARG A 143 9.73 17.74 18.08
CA ARG A 143 10.62 18.84 18.37
C ARG A 143 11.87 18.80 17.47
N GLY A 144 12.19 19.92 16.85
CA GLY A 144 13.37 20.06 15.99
C GLY A 144 13.07 19.81 14.51
N LYS A 145 14.11 19.40 13.75
CA LYS A 145 13.96 19.11 12.32
C LYS A 145 13.23 17.78 12.12
N SER A 146 12.05 17.83 11.53
CA SER A 146 11.19 16.68 11.22
C SER A 146 10.97 16.55 9.71
N PRO A 147 10.65 15.35 9.19
CA PRO A 147 10.20 15.18 7.81
C PRO A 147 8.84 15.88 7.62
N SER A 148 8.45 16.13 6.37
CA SER A 148 7.05 16.53 6.08
C SER A 148 6.10 15.34 6.30
N ALA A 149 4.80 15.63 6.49
CA ALA A 149 3.78 14.59 6.61
C ALA A 149 3.74 13.69 5.37
N ALA A 150 3.82 14.30 4.17
CA ALA A 150 3.89 13.56 2.90
C ALA A 150 5.09 12.61 2.85
N ALA A 151 6.31 13.08 3.20
CA ALA A 151 7.51 12.25 3.20
C ALA A 151 7.41 11.09 4.20
N LEU A 152 6.77 11.29 5.36
CA LEU A 152 6.59 10.22 6.34
C LEU A 152 5.52 9.22 5.90
N ALA A 153 4.44 9.68 5.27
CA ALA A 153 3.42 8.81 4.67
C ALA A 153 4.00 7.97 3.52
N GLU A 154 4.82 8.58 2.65
CA GLU A 154 5.53 7.88 1.58
C GLU A 154 6.49 6.83 2.15
N HIS A 155 7.24 7.17 3.19
CA HIS A 155 8.13 6.20 3.87
C HIS A 155 7.35 5.02 4.46
N PHE A 156 6.16 5.24 5.01
CA PHE A 156 5.30 4.14 5.46
C PHE A 156 4.96 3.19 4.29
N LEU A 157 4.60 3.71 3.11
CA LEU A 157 4.36 2.87 1.92
C LEU A 157 5.60 2.08 1.52
N VAL A 158 6.78 2.70 1.49
CA VAL A 158 8.05 2.01 1.20
C VAL A 158 8.30 0.87 2.18
N VAL A 159 8.03 1.08 3.48
CA VAL A 159 8.16 0.03 4.51
C VAL A 159 7.20 -1.12 4.24
N VAL A 160 5.93 -0.83 3.93
CA VAL A 160 4.89 -1.84 3.67
C VAL A 160 5.22 -2.62 2.39
N GLU A 161 5.51 -1.96 1.28
CA GLU A 161 5.83 -2.63 0.01
C GLU A 161 7.10 -3.48 0.12
N GLY A 162 8.14 -2.98 0.77
CA GLY A 162 9.35 -3.75 1.06
C GLY A 162 9.06 -4.97 1.93
N ALA A 163 8.22 -4.83 2.95
CA ALA A 163 7.83 -5.93 3.82
C ALA A 163 7.00 -7.01 3.10
N ILE A 164 6.13 -6.61 2.14
CA ILE A 164 5.38 -7.54 1.30
C ILE A 164 6.34 -8.36 0.42
N VAL A 165 7.34 -7.73 -0.19
CA VAL A 165 8.36 -8.43 -0.98
C VAL A 165 9.13 -9.43 -0.10
N MET A 166 9.58 -9.00 1.09
CA MET A 166 10.30 -9.86 2.03
C MET A 166 9.43 -11.02 2.54
N SER A 167 8.15 -10.75 2.82
CA SER A 167 7.18 -11.77 3.24
C SER A 167 7.05 -12.89 2.20
N ARG A 168 6.95 -12.52 0.92
CA ARG A 168 6.90 -13.48 -0.19
C ARG A 168 8.22 -14.25 -0.35
N ALA A 169 9.35 -13.54 -0.33
CA ALA A 169 10.68 -14.14 -0.51
C ALA A 169 11.00 -15.18 0.56
N TYR A 170 10.59 -14.94 1.80
CA TYR A 170 10.82 -15.85 2.93
C TYR A 170 9.65 -16.82 3.20
N ASN A 171 8.53 -16.69 2.46
CA ASN A 171 7.27 -17.38 2.77
C ASN A 171 6.87 -17.21 4.26
N ASP A 172 7.06 -15.99 4.76
CA ASP A 172 6.81 -15.63 6.16
C ASP A 172 5.94 -14.36 6.23
N PRO A 173 4.63 -14.50 6.41
CA PRO A 173 3.70 -13.37 6.46
C PRO A 173 3.92 -12.46 7.68
N THR A 174 4.62 -12.92 8.71
CA THR A 174 4.90 -12.10 9.90
C THR A 174 5.87 -10.94 9.61
N LYS A 175 6.59 -10.97 8.50
CA LYS A 175 7.50 -9.89 8.07
C LYS A 175 6.80 -8.55 7.93
N ILE A 176 5.54 -8.54 7.48
CA ILE A 176 4.75 -7.32 7.33
C ILE A 176 4.48 -6.71 8.71
N ASN A 177 3.96 -7.52 9.65
CA ASN A 177 3.67 -7.08 11.01
C ASN A 177 4.94 -6.57 11.72
N GLN A 178 6.05 -7.28 11.59
CA GLN A 178 7.35 -6.90 12.16
C GLN A 178 7.87 -5.58 11.61
N ALA A 179 7.77 -5.37 10.30
CA ALA A 179 8.26 -4.14 9.66
C ALA A 179 7.46 -2.92 10.11
N VAL A 180 6.12 -3.01 10.13
CA VAL A 180 5.26 -1.92 10.59
C VAL A 180 5.46 -1.65 12.10
N ALA A 181 5.59 -2.69 12.93
CA ALA A 181 5.88 -2.53 14.36
C ALA A 181 7.20 -1.79 14.59
N ARG A 182 8.26 -2.15 13.87
CA ARG A 182 9.56 -1.45 13.93
C ARG A 182 9.47 -0.01 13.46
N PHE A 183 8.70 0.26 12.43
CA PHE A 183 8.45 1.64 11.98
C PHE A 183 7.74 2.44 13.07
N ALA A 184 6.72 1.89 13.72
CA ALA A 184 6.05 2.52 14.85
C ALA A 184 7.00 2.78 16.03
N GLU A 185 7.88 1.84 16.36
CA GLU A 185 8.92 2.00 17.39
C GLU A 185 9.89 3.14 17.06
N GLN A 186 10.34 3.25 15.80
CA GLN A 186 11.19 4.35 15.34
C GLN A 186 10.51 5.71 15.54
N LEU A 187 9.21 5.82 15.22
CA LEU A 187 8.45 7.05 15.41
C LEU A 187 8.26 7.40 16.89
N ARG A 188 8.01 6.41 17.77
CA ARG A 188 7.98 6.63 19.22
C ARG A 188 9.33 7.16 19.72
N TRP A 189 10.41 6.61 19.23
CA TRP A 189 11.76 7.08 19.57
C TRP A 189 12.00 8.54 19.16
N LEU A 190 11.53 8.91 17.94
CA LEU A 190 11.59 10.29 17.47
C LEU A 190 10.79 11.25 18.35
N SER A 191 9.61 10.85 18.82
CA SER A 191 8.77 11.68 19.69
C SER A 191 9.34 11.92 21.09
N LEU A 192 10.22 11.04 21.56
CA LEU A 192 10.86 11.14 22.88
C LEU A 192 12.16 11.99 22.87
N ARG A 193 12.70 12.36 21.71
CA ARG A 193 13.95 13.12 21.61
C ARG A 193 13.81 14.51 22.22
N LYS A 194 14.77 14.85 23.09
CA LYS A 194 14.90 16.22 23.65
C LYS A 194 15.71 17.10 22.69
N PRO A 195 15.42 18.44 22.64
CA PRO A 195 16.29 19.38 21.95
C PRO A 195 17.72 19.28 22.54
N GLY A 196 18.69 18.87 21.71
CA GLY A 196 20.10 18.77 22.15
C GLY A 196 20.73 17.39 22.05
N ASP A 197 19.95 16.31 21.80
CA ASP A 197 20.50 14.94 21.71
C ASP A 197 21.32 14.67 20.42
N ILE A 198 21.30 15.59 19.46
CA ILE A 198 22.20 15.54 18.29
C ILE A 198 23.49 16.28 18.64
N LYS A 199 24.39 15.65 19.42
CA LYS A 199 25.78 16.09 19.45
C LYS A 199 26.33 15.98 18.04
N LYS A 200 26.76 17.13 17.47
CA LYS A 200 27.54 17.17 16.24
C LYS A 200 28.69 16.19 16.38
N SER A 201 28.66 15.08 15.68
CA SER A 201 29.85 14.24 15.52
C SER A 201 30.90 15.12 14.84
N LYS A 202 31.91 15.54 15.60
CA LYS A 202 33.07 16.20 15.02
C LYS A 202 33.69 15.25 13.99
N PRO A 203 33.99 15.72 12.76
CA PRO A 203 34.73 14.89 11.81
C PRO A 203 36.05 14.48 12.48
N ARG A 204 36.33 13.19 12.50
CA ARG A 204 37.67 12.69 12.87
C ARG A 204 38.67 13.36 11.93
N ARG A 205 39.53 14.20 12.47
CA ARG A 205 40.72 14.66 11.74
C ARG A 205 41.65 13.44 11.64
N GLU A 206 41.74 12.91 10.45
CA GLU A 206 42.83 11.98 10.14
C GLU A 206 44.16 12.70 10.29
N LYS A 207 45.05 12.08 11.03
CA LYS A 207 46.46 12.46 11.14
C LYS A 207 47.27 11.66 10.15
#